data_4f43cfe4fa436ab7a848cf3ea6b5194b
#
_entry.id   4f43cfe4fa436ab7a848cf3ea6b5194b
#
_cell.length_a   1.000
_cell.length_b   1.000
_cell.length_c   1.000
_cell.angle_alpha   90.00
_cell.angle_beta   90.00
_cell.angle_gamma   90.00
#
_symmetry.space_group_name_H-M   'P 1'
#
loop_
_entity.id
_entity.type
_entity.pdbx_description
1 polymer ?
#
loop_
_entity_poly.entity_id
_entity_poly.type
_entity_poly.pdbx_seq_one_letter_code
_entity_poly.pdbx_strand_id
1 'polypeptide(L)'
;VSKFRLIEKRWSTNFEKYVFILANKSKYFEKICKLFFPDLKFLTVPKNETWRFQHLIVPSMSNYNDGILTPHMPVWIRHLANLVKKKHTRPHKKIIITRTDAVNRNIKNQQHMLIALKGWECVELEKLSIQEQVQTFAEATHIVSPHGAGLTNLLWCDPGTKVIELTHKSFFGKKVYPVLSHHLGLKHSVLLCDTVPI
;
A
#
# COMPACT_ATOMS: atom_id res chain seq x y z
N VAL A 1 9.08 -3.35 4.66
CA VAL A 1 9.49 -3.90 3.35
C VAL A 1 10.53 -3.01 2.68
N SER A 2 10.31 -1.69 2.59
CA SER A 2 11.23 -0.76 1.92
C SER A 2 12.66 -0.77 2.47
N LYS A 3 12.82 -0.93 3.79
CA LYS A 3 14.14 -0.96 4.44
C LYS A 3 14.95 -2.22 4.11
N PHE A 4 14.33 -3.31 3.71
CA PHE A 4 15.03 -4.53 3.30
C PHE A 4 15.92 -4.31 2.08
N ARG A 5 15.47 -3.49 1.12
CA ARG A 5 16.28 -3.15 -0.05
C ARG A 5 17.56 -2.41 0.29
N LEU A 6 17.52 -1.52 1.29
CA LEU A 6 18.72 -0.82 1.75
C LEU A 6 19.74 -1.78 2.36
N ILE A 7 19.26 -2.74 3.14
CA ILE A 7 20.10 -3.79 3.75
C ILE A 7 20.68 -4.69 2.66
N GLU A 8 19.85 -5.19 1.76
CA GLU A 8 20.27 -6.05 0.65
C GLU A 8 21.35 -5.39 -0.22
N LYS A 9 21.13 -4.14 -0.63
CA LYS A 9 22.07 -3.40 -1.47
C LYS A 9 23.42 -3.16 -0.78
N ARG A 10 23.44 -2.90 0.53
CA ARG A 10 24.66 -2.54 1.27
C ARG A 10 25.50 -3.74 1.65
N TRP A 11 24.87 -4.86 1.98
CA TRP A 11 25.56 -6.02 2.58
C TRP A 11 25.50 -7.30 1.75
N SER A 12 24.92 -7.28 0.54
CA SER A 12 24.77 -8.47 -0.32
C SER A 12 24.24 -9.69 0.46
N THR A 13 23.21 -9.49 1.26
CA THR A 13 22.98 -10.35 2.41
C THR A 13 21.99 -11.46 2.14
N ASN A 14 22.38 -12.59 2.62
CA ASN A 14 21.47 -13.63 3.06
C ASN A 14 20.71 -13.13 4.31
N PHE A 15 19.44 -12.78 4.16
CA PHE A 15 18.59 -12.30 5.25
C PHE A 15 18.44 -13.31 6.39
N GLU A 16 18.71 -14.57 6.18
CA GLU A 16 18.67 -15.64 7.19
C GLU A 16 19.62 -15.40 8.36
N LYS A 17 20.69 -14.63 8.15
CA LYS A 17 21.67 -14.28 9.19
C LYS A 17 21.20 -13.18 10.13
N TYR A 18 20.06 -12.53 9.84
CA TYR A 18 19.57 -11.39 10.60
C TYR A 18 18.26 -11.69 11.27
N VAL A 19 18.06 -11.11 12.43
CA VAL A 19 16.78 -11.08 13.12
C VAL A 19 16.22 -9.67 13.04
N PHE A 20 15.00 -9.54 12.56
CA PHE A 20 14.35 -8.26 12.41
C PHE A 20 13.61 -7.89 13.69
N ILE A 21 13.95 -6.74 14.27
CA ILE A 21 13.35 -6.24 15.51
C ILE A 21 12.21 -5.30 15.17
N LEU A 22 11.04 -5.57 15.72
CA LEU A 22 9.83 -4.78 15.52
C LEU A 22 9.36 -4.21 16.86
N ALA A 23 9.16 -2.90 16.92
CA ALA A 23 8.52 -2.26 18.08
C ALA A 23 7.03 -2.60 18.16
N ASN A 24 6.39 -2.84 17.04
CA ASN A 24 4.99 -3.27 16.93
C ASN A 24 4.82 -4.16 15.70
N LYS A 25 4.11 -5.28 15.89
CA LYS A 25 3.86 -6.26 14.84
C LYS A 25 2.38 -6.26 14.48
N SER A 26 2.01 -5.57 13.40
CA SER A 26 0.66 -5.70 12.87
C SER A 26 0.49 -7.03 12.12
N LYS A 27 -0.69 -7.64 12.23
CA LYS A 27 -1.04 -8.86 11.47
C LYS A 27 -0.87 -8.67 9.95
N TYR A 28 -1.14 -7.46 9.45
CA TYR A 28 -0.96 -7.11 8.04
C TYR A 28 0.51 -7.12 7.63
N PHE A 29 1.39 -6.51 8.43
CA PHE A 29 2.83 -6.50 8.18
C PHE A 29 3.40 -7.93 8.16
N GLU A 30 2.98 -8.77 9.11
CA GLU A 30 3.40 -10.17 9.17
C GLU A 30 3.01 -10.94 7.90
N LYS A 31 1.76 -10.77 7.43
CA LYS A 31 1.29 -11.41 6.19
C LYS A 31 2.10 -10.96 4.97
N ILE A 32 2.41 -9.68 4.84
CA ILE A 32 3.27 -9.16 3.77
C ILE A 32 4.67 -9.77 3.85
N CYS A 33 5.26 -9.80 5.03
CA CYS A 33 6.60 -10.37 5.18
C CYS A 33 6.64 -11.85 4.84
N LYS A 34 5.66 -12.63 5.29
CA LYS A 34 5.56 -14.06 4.93
C LYS A 34 5.39 -14.30 3.43
N LEU A 35 4.69 -13.39 2.75
CA LEU A 35 4.48 -13.51 1.31
C LEU A 35 5.76 -13.27 0.50
N PHE A 36 6.55 -12.28 0.88
CA PHE A 36 7.73 -11.86 0.12
C PHE A 36 9.06 -12.39 0.68
N PHE A 37 9.08 -12.73 1.96
CA PHE A 37 10.28 -13.14 2.69
C PHE A 37 9.91 -14.21 3.71
N PRO A 38 9.58 -15.44 3.29
CA PRO A 38 9.06 -16.49 4.16
C PRO A 38 10.06 -16.88 5.27
N ASP A 39 11.35 -16.78 5.01
CA ASP A 39 12.42 -17.22 5.91
C ASP A 39 12.89 -16.13 6.88
N LEU A 40 12.28 -14.94 6.85
CA LEU A 40 12.65 -13.86 7.76
C LEU A 40 12.29 -14.18 9.21
N LYS A 41 13.28 -14.01 10.10
CA LYS A 41 13.11 -14.12 11.54
C LYS A 41 12.75 -12.78 12.15
N PHE A 42 11.66 -12.74 12.93
CA PHE A 42 11.18 -11.53 13.59
C PHE A 42 11.13 -11.72 15.10
N LEU A 43 11.56 -10.70 15.83
CA LEU A 43 11.30 -10.52 17.24
C LEU A 43 10.50 -9.24 17.46
N THR A 44 9.57 -9.28 18.39
CA THR A 44 8.81 -8.10 18.78
C THR A 44 9.19 -7.71 20.21
N VAL A 45 9.62 -6.48 20.38
CA VAL A 45 9.88 -5.94 21.72
C VAL A 45 8.55 -5.65 22.41
N PRO A 46 8.28 -6.23 23.58
CA PRO A 46 7.08 -5.91 24.36
C PRO A 46 7.02 -4.43 24.72
N LYS A 47 5.80 -3.89 24.86
CA LYS A 47 5.61 -2.44 25.10
C LYS A 47 6.31 -1.89 26.35
N ASN A 48 6.49 -2.74 27.36
CA ASN A 48 7.03 -2.35 28.66
C ASN A 48 8.48 -2.80 28.86
N GLU A 49 9.14 -3.23 27.79
CA GLU A 49 10.51 -3.68 27.83
C GLU A 49 11.43 -2.78 27.00
N THR A 50 12.67 -2.64 27.49
CA THR A 50 13.76 -2.03 26.77
C THR A 50 14.86 -3.06 26.56
N TRP A 51 15.19 -3.34 25.30
CA TRP A 51 16.21 -4.31 24.97
C TRP A 51 17.52 -3.62 24.56
N ARG A 52 18.62 -4.16 25.03
CA ARG A 52 19.97 -3.74 24.63
C ARG A 52 20.56 -4.78 23.69
N PHE A 53 21.07 -4.33 22.56
CA PHE A 53 21.71 -5.21 21.56
C PHE A 53 23.20 -4.92 21.50
N GLN A 54 24.01 -5.97 21.39
CA GLN A 54 25.44 -5.85 21.18
C GLN A 54 25.76 -5.29 19.78
N HIS A 55 25.00 -5.74 18.78
CA HIS A 55 25.07 -5.24 17.42
C HIS A 55 23.67 -4.98 16.89
N LEU A 56 23.41 -3.75 16.48
CA LEU A 56 22.13 -3.33 15.92
C LEU A 56 22.34 -2.55 14.62
N ILE A 57 21.74 -3.02 13.54
CA ILE A 57 21.69 -2.30 12.27
C ILE A 57 20.39 -1.50 12.19
N VAL A 58 20.51 -0.18 12.13
CA VAL A 58 19.37 0.71 11.99
C VAL A 58 19.41 1.33 10.59
N PRO A 59 18.61 0.82 9.63
CA PRO A 59 18.57 1.43 8.31
C PRO A 59 17.94 2.82 8.38
N SER A 60 18.43 3.74 7.56
CA SER A 60 17.84 5.08 7.42
C SER A 60 16.39 5.02 6.96
N MET A 61 15.66 6.09 7.17
CA MET A 61 14.29 6.23 6.69
C MET A 61 14.29 6.19 5.16
N SER A 62 13.40 5.39 4.60
CA SER A 62 13.19 5.30 3.14
C SER A 62 12.16 6.29 2.62
N ASN A 63 11.60 7.08 3.50
CA ASN A 63 10.63 8.13 3.20
C ASN A 63 11.00 9.39 3.97
N TYR A 64 10.81 10.54 3.34
CA TYR A 64 10.91 11.84 3.99
C TYR A 64 9.58 12.19 4.70
N ASN A 65 9.58 13.28 5.45
CA ASN A 65 8.35 13.85 5.99
C ASN A 65 7.29 13.90 4.89
N ASP A 66 6.04 13.59 5.22
CA ASP A 66 4.88 13.49 4.31
C ASP A 66 4.79 12.20 3.45
N GLY A 67 5.57 11.17 3.75
CA GLY A 67 5.45 9.87 3.09
C GLY A 67 6.05 9.82 1.69
N ILE A 68 6.92 10.78 1.33
CA ILE A 68 7.61 10.80 0.04
C ILE A 68 8.57 9.62 -0.04
N LEU A 69 8.35 8.72 -0.98
CA LEU A 69 9.23 7.58 -1.23
C LEU A 69 10.50 8.03 -1.95
N THR A 70 11.62 7.39 -1.63
CA THR A 70 12.83 7.59 -2.44
C THR A 70 12.62 7.01 -3.84
N PRO A 71 13.22 7.59 -4.91
CA PRO A 71 13.01 7.17 -6.30
C PRO A 71 13.29 5.69 -6.58
N HIS A 72 14.14 5.06 -5.78
CA HIS A 72 14.49 3.64 -5.94
C HIS A 72 13.42 2.67 -5.43
N MET A 73 12.55 3.14 -4.54
CA MET A 73 11.55 2.32 -3.89
C MET A 73 10.49 1.76 -4.84
N PRO A 74 9.90 2.56 -5.76
CA PRO A 74 8.90 2.07 -6.68
C PRO A 74 9.41 0.95 -7.59
N VAL A 75 10.66 1.06 -8.04
CA VAL A 75 11.28 0.03 -8.90
C VAL A 75 11.39 -1.31 -8.17
N TRP A 76 11.86 -1.29 -6.93
CA TRP A 76 12.00 -2.50 -6.14
C TRP A 76 10.65 -3.11 -5.74
N ILE A 77 9.67 -2.27 -5.36
CA ILE A 77 8.33 -2.74 -5.02
C ILE A 77 7.66 -3.37 -6.25
N ARG A 78 7.86 -2.79 -7.42
CA ARG A 78 7.37 -3.39 -8.68
C ARG A 78 8.01 -4.75 -8.95
N HIS A 79 9.31 -4.90 -8.68
CA HIS A 79 9.97 -6.20 -8.76
C HIS A 79 9.28 -7.22 -7.83
N LEU A 80 9.04 -6.86 -6.57
CA LEU A 80 8.31 -7.72 -5.64
C LEU A 80 6.88 -8.02 -6.11
N ALA A 81 6.17 -7.02 -6.63
CA ALA A 81 4.84 -7.22 -7.19
C ALA A 81 4.83 -8.28 -8.29
N ASN A 82 5.82 -8.25 -9.18
CA ASN A 82 5.93 -9.21 -10.27
C ASN A 82 6.18 -10.65 -9.81
N LEU A 83 6.71 -10.86 -8.58
CA LEU A 83 6.88 -12.19 -8.01
C LEU A 83 5.55 -12.84 -7.59
N VAL A 84 4.55 -12.03 -7.26
CA VAL A 84 3.24 -12.49 -6.74
C VAL A 84 2.11 -12.35 -7.74
N LYS A 85 2.25 -11.48 -8.75
CA LYS A 85 1.27 -11.35 -9.83
C LYS A 85 1.18 -12.67 -10.60
N LYS A 86 -0.05 -13.05 -10.96
CA LYS A 86 -0.24 -14.14 -11.92
C LYS A 86 0.40 -13.74 -13.26
N LYS A 87 1.17 -14.64 -13.85
CA LYS A 87 1.78 -14.43 -15.16
C LYS A 87 0.67 -14.16 -16.20
N HIS A 88 0.90 -13.19 -17.09
CA HIS A 88 0.02 -12.86 -18.23
C HIS A 88 -1.34 -12.22 -17.90
N THR A 89 -1.53 -11.64 -16.74
CA THR A 89 -2.74 -10.87 -16.49
C THR A 89 -2.62 -9.48 -17.12
N ARG A 90 -3.44 -9.19 -18.13
CA ARG A 90 -3.57 -7.83 -18.67
C ARG A 90 -4.54 -7.03 -17.81
N PRO A 91 -4.21 -5.78 -17.45
CA PRO A 91 -5.16 -4.92 -16.72
C PRO A 91 -6.44 -4.69 -17.55
N HIS A 92 -7.58 -4.91 -16.92
CA HIS A 92 -8.90 -4.79 -17.57
C HIS A 92 -9.99 -4.28 -16.62
N LYS A 93 -9.74 -4.32 -15.32
CA LYS A 93 -10.74 -3.99 -14.29
C LYS A 93 -10.86 -2.49 -14.07
N LYS A 94 -12.08 -2.06 -13.75
CA LYS A 94 -12.39 -0.74 -13.20
C LYS A 94 -12.95 -0.97 -11.81
N ILE A 95 -12.26 -0.49 -10.78
CA ILE A 95 -12.59 -0.80 -9.39
C ILE A 95 -12.93 0.44 -8.57
N ILE A 96 -13.86 0.26 -7.65
CA ILE A 96 -14.22 1.24 -6.63
C ILE A 96 -13.90 0.63 -5.29
N ILE A 97 -12.99 1.23 -4.56
CA ILE A 97 -12.69 0.81 -3.20
C ILE A 97 -13.76 1.35 -2.27
N THR A 98 -14.46 0.44 -1.62
CA THR A 98 -15.51 0.77 -0.65
C THR A 98 -15.07 0.34 0.76
N ARG A 99 -15.72 0.91 1.77
CA ARG A 99 -15.43 0.66 3.19
C ARG A 99 -16.74 0.60 3.94
N THR A 100 -17.37 -0.56 3.97
CA THR A 100 -18.68 -0.74 4.62
C THR A 100 -18.59 -0.70 6.15
N ASP A 101 -17.50 -1.21 6.72
CA ASP A 101 -17.34 -1.34 8.18
C ASP A 101 -16.51 -0.22 8.82
N ALA A 102 -16.11 0.79 8.06
CA ALA A 102 -15.27 1.86 8.58
C ALA A 102 -16.12 2.92 9.28
N VAL A 103 -15.77 3.25 10.51
CA VAL A 103 -16.39 4.34 11.29
C VAL A 103 -16.24 5.69 10.58
N ASN A 104 -15.18 5.87 9.79
CA ASN A 104 -14.87 7.13 9.12
C ASN A 104 -14.58 6.96 7.63
N ARG A 105 -14.85 8.00 6.87
CA ARG A 105 -14.54 8.11 5.42
C ARG A 105 -15.35 7.16 4.54
N ASN A 106 -16.59 6.89 4.92
CA ASN A 106 -17.54 6.20 4.07
C ASN A 106 -18.10 7.15 3.01
N ILE A 107 -18.35 6.64 1.83
CA ILE A 107 -18.99 7.37 0.75
C ILE A 107 -20.49 7.36 1.00
N LYS A 108 -21.06 8.48 1.47
CA LYS A 108 -22.49 8.56 1.83
C LYS A 108 -23.42 8.31 0.64
N ASN A 109 -23.08 8.85 -0.52
CA ASN A 109 -23.83 8.69 -1.77
C ASN A 109 -23.30 7.55 -2.64
N GLN A 110 -22.78 6.49 -2.02
CA GLN A 110 -22.19 5.33 -2.71
C GLN A 110 -23.11 4.74 -3.77
N GLN A 111 -24.41 4.62 -3.50
CA GLN A 111 -25.38 4.07 -4.47
C GLN A 111 -25.45 4.93 -5.75
N HIS A 112 -25.52 6.25 -5.64
CA HIS A 112 -25.52 7.14 -6.80
C HIS A 112 -24.23 7.00 -7.60
N MET A 113 -23.08 6.91 -6.92
CA MET A 113 -21.79 6.68 -7.57
C MET A 113 -21.77 5.34 -8.32
N LEU A 114 -22.32 4.27 -7.74
CA LEU A 114 -22.38 2.96 -8.38
C LEU A 114 -23.28 2.95 -9.62
N ILE A 115 -24.39 3.68 -9.60
CA ILE A 115 -25.25 3.87 -10.76
C ILE A 115 -24.50 4.60 -11.88
N ALA A 116 -23.81 5.70 -11.53
CA ALA A 116 -23.03 6.50 -12.49
C ALA A 116 -21.84 5.73 -13.07
N LEU A 117 -21.24 4.85 -12.27
CA LEU A 117 -20.10 4.00 -12.66
C LEU A 117 -20.55 2.56 -12.95
N LYS A 118 -21.64 2.40 -13.71
CA LYS A 118 -22.15 1.08 -14.09
C LYS A 118 -21.04 0.23 -14.74
N GLY A 119 -20.92 -1.02 -14.29
CA GLY A 119 -19.90 -1.95 -14.78
C GLY A 119 -18.55 -1.84 -14.06
N TRP A 120 -18.43 -0.99 -13.03
CA TRP A 120 -17.29 -0.99 -12.14
C TRP A 120 -17.47 -2.01 -11.01
N GLU A 121 -16.39 -2.65 -10.60
CA GLU A 121 -16.36 -3.65 -9.54
C GLU A 121 -16.14 -2.99 -8.18
N CYS A 122 -17.04 -3.23 -7.22
CA CYS A 122 -16.84 -2.78 -5.84
C CYS A 122 -15.91 -3.73 -5.10
N VAL A 123 -14.93 -3.16 -4.41
CA VAL A 123 -13.90 -3.92 -3.70
C VAL A 123 -13.82 -3.46 -2.26
N GLU A 124 -14.04 -4.39 -1.34
CA GLU A 124 -13.82 -4.22 0.08
C GLU A 124 -12.51 -4.90 0.46
N LEU A 125 -11.46 -4.10 0.66
CA LEU A 125 -10.10 -4.61 0.86
C LEU A 125 -9.94 -5.46 2.12
N GLU A 126 -10.70 -5.18 3.15
CA GLU A 126 -10.71 -5.92 4.41
C GLU A 126 -11.17 -7.37 4.27
N LYS A 127 -11.97 -7.66 3.24
CA LYS A 127 -12.44 -9.01 2.92
C LYS A 127 -11.46 -9.83 2.08
N LEU A 128 -10.45 -9.18 1.52
CA LEU A 128 -9.47 -9.80 0.64
C LEU A 128 -8.19 -10.20 1.37
N SER A 129 -7.64 -11.34 1.00
CA SER A 129 -6.27 -11.71 1.34
C SER A 129 -5.27 -10.74 0.68
N ILE A 130 -4.03 -10.72 1.15
CA ILE A 130 -2.97 -9.89 0.54
C ILE A 130 -2.76 -10.25 -0.94
N GLN A 131 -2.79 -11.54 -1.27
CA GLN A 131 -2.64 -11.99 -2.66
C GLN A 131 -3.77 -11.51 -3.55
N GLU A 132 -5.02 -11.59 -3.07
CA GLU A 132 -6.18 -11.07 -3.80
C GLU A 132 -6.11 -9.55 -3.97
N GLN A 133 -5.66 -8.80 -2.94
CA GLN A 133 -5.43 -7.36 -3.07
C GLN A 133 -4.37 -7.06 -4.13
N VAL A 134 -3.23 -7.74 -4.11
CA VAL A 134 -2.18 -7.61 -5.13
C VAL A 134 -2.74 -7.85 -6.52
N GLN A 135 -3.48 -8.94 -6.70
CA GLN A 135 -4.04 -9.32 -8.00
C GLN A 135 -5.09 -8.31 -8.48
N THR A 136 -6.01 -7.89 -7.60
CA THR A 136 -7.06 -6.91 -7.90
C THR A 136 -6.46 -5.58 -8.42
N PHE A 137 -5.43 -5.07 -7.74
CA PHE A 137 -4.78 -3.82 -8.17
C PHE A 137 -3.90 -4.01 -9.40
N ALA A 138 -3.28 -5.17 -9.58
CA ALA A 138 -2.52 -5.50 -10.78
C ALA A 138 -3.40 -5.58 -12.03
N GLU A 139 -4.65 -5.98 -11.89
CA GLU A 139 -5.64 -6.06 -12.97
C GLU A 139 -6.39 -4.74 -13.22
N ALA A 140 -6.19 -3.73 -12.37
CA ALA A 140 -6.93 -2.49 -12.47
C ALA A 140 -6.36 -1.56 -13.53
N THR A 141 -7.25 -1.01 -14.36
CA THR A 141 -6.99 0.10 -15.30
C THR A 141 -7.47 1.43 -14.74
N HIS A 142 -8.51 1.38 -13.90
CA HIS A 142 -9.13 2.55 -13.28
C HIS A 142 -9.49 2.24 -11.83
N ILE A 143 -9.20 3.18 -10.94
CA ILE A 143 -9.44 3.04 -9.51
C ILE A 143 -10.10 4.31 -9.00
N VAL A 144 -11.20 4.17 -8.28
CA VAL A 144 -11.79 5.21 -7.44
C VAL A 144 -11.69 4.76 -5.99
N SER A 145 -11.14 5.59 -5.12
CA SER A 145 -10.93 5.23 -3.72
C SER A 145 -11.01 6.44 -2.79
N PRO A 146 -11.65 6.33 -1.63
CA PRO A 146 -11.47 7.29 -0.56
C PRO A 146 -10.01 7.39 -0.13
N HIS A 147 -9.58 8.59 0.26
CA HIS A 147 -8.26 8.78 0.88
C HIS A 147 -8.05 7.86 2.05
N GLY A 148 -6.97 7.09 2.07
CA GLY A 148 -6.66 6.20 3.18
C GLY A 148 -5.68 5.09 2.84
N ALA A 149 -5.37 4.26 3.85
CA ALA A 149 -4.35 3.21 3.76
C ALA A 149 -4.58 2.21 2.61
N GLY A 150 -5.83 2.04 2.15
CA GLY A 150 -6.14 1.20 0.98
C GLY A 150 -5.40 1.63 -0.29
N LEU A 151 -5.14 2.94 -0.45
CA LEU A 151 -4.36 3.46 -1.57
C LEU A 151 -2.88 3.06 -1.56
N THR A 152 -2.38 2.48 -0.47
CA THR A 152 -1.04 1.86 -0.47
C THR A 152 -0.94 0.72 -1.50
N ASN A 153 -2.06 0.08 -1.82
CA ASN A 153 -2.12 -0.97 -2.84
C ASN A 153 -1.86 -0.47 -4.27
N LEU A 154 -1.81 0.84 -4.52
CA LEU A 154 -1.33 1.40 -5.79
C LEU A 154 0.07 0.91 -6.16
N LEU A 155 0.85 0.44 -5.19
CA LEU A 155 2.14 -0.22 -5.40
C LEU A 155 2.07 -1.41 -6.37
N TRP A 156 0.92 -2.04 -6.50
CA TRP A 156 0.70 -3.22 -7.31
C TRP A 156 0.21 -2.91 -8.73
N CYS A 157 -0.17 -1.65 -9.00
CA CYS A 157 -0.69 -1.23 -10.30
C CYS A 157 0.37 -1.16 -11.38
N ASP A 158 -0.04 -1.37 -12.61
CA ASP A 158 0.80 -1.13 -13.78
C ASP A 158 0.82 0.37 -14.14
N PRO A 159 1.91 0.86 -14.77
CA PRO A 159 1.97 2.23 -15.27
C PRO A 159 0.79 2.55 -16.19
N GLY A 160 0.31 3.80 -16.10
CA GLY A 160 -0.84 4.26 -16.88
C GLY A 160 -2.20 4.01 -16.22
N THR A 161 -2.28 3.21 -15.15
CA THR A 161 -3.52 3.06 -14.36
C THR A 161 -4.01 4.43 -13.91
N LYS A 162 -5.31 4.68 -14.09
CA LYS A 162 -5.96 5.95 -13.72
C LYS A 162 -6.53 5.84 -12.31
N VAL A 163 -6.25 6.84 -11.47
CA VAL A 163 -6.65 6.87 -10.07
C VAL A 163 -7.42 8.15 -9.78
N ILE A 164 -8.58 8.04 -9.17
CA ILE A 164 -9.32 9.15 -8.58
C ILE A 164 -9.36 8.93 -7.07
N GLU A 165 -8.66 9.77 -6.35
CA GLU A 165 -8.68 9.81 -4.89
C GLU A 165 -9.77 10.76 -4.41
N LEU A 166 -10.75 10.24 -3.68
CA LEU A 166 -11.79 11.02 -3.04
C LEU A 166 -11.28 11.51 -1.68
N THR A 167 -11.18 12.81 -1.51
CA THR A 167 -10.61 13.39 -0.28
C THR A 167 -11.49 14.49 0.30
N HIS A 168 -11.26 14.78 1.56
CA HIS A 168 -11.91 15.85 2.31
C HIS A 168 -10.94 17.01 2.56
N LYS A 169 -11.42 18.20 2.88
CA LYS A 169 -10.60 19.40 3.15
C LYS A 169 -9.46 19.18 4.14
N SER A 170 -9.69 18.40 5.21
CA SER A 170 -8.66 18.13 6.22
C SER A 170 -7.50 17.26 5.72
N PHE A 171 -7.69 16.54 4.63
CA PHE A 171 -6.66 15.71 3.99
C PHE A 171 -6.18 16.30 2.65
N PHE A 172 -6.83 17.35 2.19
CA PHE A 172 -6.44 18.06 0.97
C PHE A 172 -5.04 18.67 1.17
N GLY A 173 -4.16 18.42 0.22
CA GLY A 173 -2.75 18.82 0.34
C GLY A 173 -1.82 17.72 0.87
N LYS A 174 -2.33 16.61 1.41
CA LYS A 174 -1.50 15.43 1.69
C LYS A 174 -1.09 14.76 0.38
N LYS A 175 0.19 14.84 0.06
CA LYS A 175 0.74 14.42 -1.24
C LYS A 175 1.19 12.96 -1.31
N VAL A 176 0.96 12.15 -0.26
CA VAL A 176 1.47 10.77 -0.14
C VAL A 176 1.12 9.93 -1.37
N TYR A 177 -0.17 9.82 -1.71
CA TYR A 177 -0.61 8.96 -2.81
C TYR A 177 -0.40 9.60 -4.20
N PRO A 178 -0.59 10.89 -4.42
CA PRO A 178 -0.16 11.55 -5.66
C PRO A 178 1.32 11.35 -5.95
N VAL A 179 2.21 11.52 -4.94
CA VAL A 179 3.65 11.29 -5.10
C VAL A 179 3.96 9.83 -5.37
N LEU A 180 3.34 8.90 -4.64
CA LEU A 180 3.45 7.47 -4.90
C LEU A 180 3.07 7.14 -6.35
N SER A 181 1.92 7.65 -6.80
CA SER A 181 1.41 7.45 -8.15
C SER A 181 2.36 8.01 -9.22
N HIS A 182 2.92 9.19 -8.99
CA HIS A 182 3.92 9.78 -9.88
C HIS A 182 5.12 8.86 -10.07
N HIS A 183 5.68 8.35 -8.97
CA HIS A 183 6.82 7.43 -9.03
C HIS A 183 6.50 6.10 -9.71
N LEU A 184 5.24 5.66 -9.65
CA LEU A 184 4.78 4.43 -10.28
C LEU A 184 4.33 4.62 -11.74
N GLY A 185 4.30 5.86 -12.24
CA GLY A 185 3.80 6.19 -13.58
C GLY A 185 2.29 6.07 -13.72
N LEU A 186 1.53 6.24 -12.63
CA LEU A 186 0.07 6.24 -12.63
C LEU A 186 -0.47 7.64 -12.94
N LYS A 187 -1.70 7.71 -13.46
CA LYS A 187 -2.42 8.97 -13.71
C LYS A 187 -3.34 9.25 -12.53
N HIS A 188 -2.92 10.12 -11.62
CA HIS A 188 -3.61 10.39 -10.36
C HIS A 188 -4.32 11.75 -10.39
N SER A 189 -5.59 11.74 -10.01
CA SER A 189 -6.41 12.93 -9.79
C SER A 189 -6.99 12.90 -8.38
N VAL A 190 -7.08 14.06 -7.75
CA VAL A 190 -7.68 14.22 -6.41
C VAL A 190 -9.00 14.97 -6.57
N LEU A 191 -10.08 14.38 -6.09
CA LEU A 191 -11.40 14.98 -6.06
C LEU A 191 -11.74 15.38 -4.63
N LEU A 192 -11.94 16.68 -4.43
CA LEU A 192 -12.38 17.21 -3.16
C LEU A 192 -13.87 16.93 -2.98
N CYS A 193 -14.22 16.26 -1.91
CA CYS A 193 -15.59 15.89 -1.56
C CYS A 193 -16.05 16.66 -0.32
N ASP A 194 -17.34 16.97 -0.28
CA ASP A 194 -17.96 17.53 0.91
C ASP A 194 -18.10 16.49 2.03
N THR A 195 -18.03 16.95 3.26
CA THR A 195 -18.43 16.16 4.41
C THR A 195 -19.93 16.35 4.65
N VAL A 196 -20.61 15.24 4.82
CA VAL A 196 -21.95 15.26 5.38
C VAL A 196 -21.79 15.29 6.90
N PRO A 197 -22.41 16.22 7.64
CA PRO A 197 -22.46 16.18 9.11
C PRO A 197 -22.94 14.80 9.58
N ILE A 198 -22.33 14.33 10.66
CA ILE A 198 -22.72 13.09 11.35
C ILE A 198 -23.99 13.36 12.13
#